data_727b041be493b71193272d6542093508
#
_entry.id   727b041be493b71193272d6542093508
#
_cell.length_a   1.000
_cell.length_b   1.000
_cell.length_c   1.000
_cell.angle_alpha   90.00
_cell.angle_beta   90.00
_cell.angle_gamma   90.00
#
_symmetry.space_group_name_H-M   'P 1'
#
loop_
_entity.id
_entity.type
_entity.pdbx_description
1 polymer ?
#
loop_
_entity_poly.entity_id
_entity_poly.type
_entity_poly.pdbx_seq_one_letter_code
_entity_poly.pdbx_strand_id
1 'polypeptide(L)'
;MRQTIAFSLLPLAFTLLMGPSVFGVEEEILLGGEDEWRDMALMQNTRTVEGYRGQADIVLSTDGLEPTEESELFLPFDQPPVYDRAGSYRVVGDSRPEVTSLARFGGGAARFGSSGGELTLAPASTRLFAPGSMLGDFTLDFWLYPSVIDDGQRIFRWEGSRWEGSRPVPQLFEVTTSDGSLEWRMENLFVDPEGETSTIRLRGERPLIPRRWSHHQLSYDAGTGLFEYTVNGVPEAVAYATTTGGEPGQLLYGRVGEHGSGEIVLGEGLHAVLDEFRISRRRDPEVLRTSLTGEPGEVISRPFDLGLRGSKLSAVEAVTETPEGTEVQLFYRIGDELSSSMPERAIDAPWTIVPEGDAFPEARGRYLQLRALLLSGGDRERSPRLSRVRVEYEPVAAPPPPPRLRAVPHNGAVELEWAPVRVRGVKGYRVYYGRAPGQYFGDGGSEGSSPIDAGNARSVRIEGLENGVLYFFAVESYDRFGNRSVGELSREVSARPMAWRELNDP
;
A
#
# COMPACT_ATOMS: atom_id res chain seq x y z
N MET A 1 -53.57 10.32 -16.15
CA MET A 1 -53.80 10.04 -14.74
C MET A 1 -52.79 8.99 -14.26
N ARG A 2 -51.70 9.39 -13.69
CA ARG A 2 -50.74 8.53 -12.95
C ARG A 2 -50.49 9.25 -11.64
N GLN A 3 -50.98 8.64 -10.55
CA GLN A 3 -50.73 9.12 -9.19
C GLN A 3 -49.34 8.71 -8.75
N THR A 4 -48.55 9.70 -8.35
CA THR A 4 -47.26 9.54 -7.69
C THR A 4 -47.53 9.51 -6.20
N ILE A 5 -47.22 8.40 -5.52
CA ILE A 5 -47.27 8.28 -4.06
C ILE A 5 -45.86 8.58 -3.54
N ALA A 6 -45.75 9.70 -2.84
CA ALA A 6 -44.56 10.07 -2.10
C ALA A 6 -44.61 9.41 -0.70
N PHE A 7 -43.64 8.56 -0.38
CA PHE A 7 -43.41 8.08 0.99
C PHE A 7 -42.45 9.03 1.71
N SER A 8 -42.97 9.75 2.66
CA SER A 8 -42.20 10.53 3.63
C SER A 8 -41.81 9.61 4.79
N LEU A 9 -40.51 9.34 4.94
CA LEU A 9 -39.96 8.68 6.13
C LEU A 9 -39.45 9.77 7.10
N LEU A 10 -40.20 9.95 8.19
CA LEU A 10 -39.72 10.65 9.39
C LEU A 10 -38.78 9.70 10.18
N PRO A 11 -37.66 10.19 10.71
CA PRO A 11 -36.85 9.39 11.63
C PRO A 11 -37.49 9.47 13.03
N LEU A 12 -37.95 8.32 13.52
CA LEU A 12 -38.29 8.11 14.92
C LEU A 12 -37.00 8.05 15.74
N ALA A 13 -36.69 9.12 16.47
CA ALA A 13 -35.68 9.09 17.52
C ALA A 13 -36.22 8.26 18.70
N PHE A 14 -35.76 7.02 18.85
CA PHE A 14 -35.94 6.22 20.05
C PHE A 14 -34.82 6.54 21.04
N THR A 15 -35.08 7.45 21.99
CA THR A 15 -34.19 7.62 23.13
C THR A 15 -34.48 6.51 24.13
N LEU A 16 -33.72 5.44 24.04
CA LEU A 16 -33.70 4.37 25.04
C LEU A 16 -32.75 4.79 26.16
N LEU A 17 -33.31 5.23 27.31
CA LEU A 17 -32.57 5.33 28.58
C LEU A 17 -32.23 3.91 29.04
N MET A 18 -31.06 3.39 28.57
CA MET A 18 -30.45 2.20 29.17
C MET A 18 -29.45 2.67 30.23
N GLY A 19 -29.61 2.18 31.44
CA GLY A 19 -28.60 2.24 32.49
C GLY A 19 -27.32 1.52 32.03
N PRO A 20 -26.16 1.68 32.73
CA PRO A 20 -24.88 1.16 32.30
C PRO A 20 -24.93 -0.37 32.25
N SER A 21 -25.21 -0.93 31.08
CA SER A 21 -24.98 -2.33 30.79
C SER A 21 -23.48 -2.52 30.58
N VAL A 22 -22.89 -3.30 31.45
CA VAL A 22 -21.50 -3.77 31.42
C VAL A 22 -21.39 -4.86 30.33
N PHE A 23 -21.62 -4.49 29.08
CA PHE A 23 -21.21 -5.30 27.93
C PHE A 23 -20.08 -4.52 27.25
N GLY A 24 -18.96 -5.21 26.99
CA GLY A 24 -17.86 -4.62 26.24
C GLY A 24 -18.42 -4.07 24.92
N VAL A 25 -18.09 -2.84 24.62
CA VAL A 25 -18.38 -2.26 23.30
C VAL A 25 -17.42 -2.95 22.35
N GLU A 26 -17.95 -3.70 21.38
CA GLU A 26 -17.13 -4.22 20.29
C GLU A 26 -16.63 -3.03 19.46
N GLU A 27 -15.34 -3.03 19.19
CA GLU A 27 -14.67 -2.07 18.31
C GLU A 27 -14.26 -2.76 17.02
N GLU A 28 -14.11 -1.96 15.96
CA GLU A 28 -13.85 -2.44 14.61
C GLU A 28 -12.61 -1.75 14.02
N ILE A 29 -11.80 -2.55 13.29
CA ILE A 29 -10.70 -2.07 12.45
C ILE A 29 -11.03 -2.47 11.01
N LEU A 30 -10.96 -1.52 10.09
CA LEU A 30 -11.15 -1.72 8.65
C LEU A 30 -9.82 -1.49 7.92
N LEU A 31 -9.50 -2.39 6.99
CA LEU A 31 -8.39 -2.29 6.05
C LEU A 31 -8.94 -2.44 4.63
N GLY A 32 -8.46 -1.61 3.72
CA GLY A 32 -9.00 -1.54 2.35
C GLY A 32 -10.32 -0.77 2.28
N GLY A 33 -11.00 -0.82 1.15
CA GLY A 33 -12.21 -0.04 0.92
C GLY A 33 -11.91 1.45 0.76
N GLU A 34 -12.67 2.33 1.43
CA GLU A 34 -12.51 3.79 1.35
C GLU A 34 -11.23 4.30 2.01
N ASP A 35 -10.72 3.58 3.03
CA ASP A 35 -9.48 3.93 3.74
C ASP A 35 -8.22 3.48 3.00
N GLU A 36 -8.39 2.79 1.87
CA GLU A 36 -7.31 2.19 1.10
C GLU A 36 -6.45 1.22 1.95
N TRP A 37 -5.19 0.99 1.59
CA TRP A 37 -4.27 0.08 2.27
C TRP A 37 -3.13 0.83 2.96
N ARG A 38 -3.44 1.96 3.66
CA ARG A 38 -2.43 2.87 4.24
C ARG A 38 -1.66 2.28 5.41
N ASP A 39 -2.29 1.37 6.16
CA ASP A 39 -1.71 0.78 7.37
C ASP A 39 -0.93 -0.52 7.10
N MET A 40 -0.39 -0.66 5.89
CA MET A 40 0.48 -1.79 5.56
C MET A 40 1.93 -1.50 5.93
N ALA A 41 2.57 -2.51 6.55
CA ALA A 41 4.00 -2.53 6.83
C ALA A 41 4.79 -3.19 5.68
N LEU A 42 4.18 -4.15 5.00
CA LEU A 42 4.76 -4.86 3.87
C LEU A 42 3.70 -5.11 2.79
N MET A 43 4.08 -4.89 1.56
CA MET A 43 3.39 -5.35 0.36
C MET A 43 4.44 -5.91 -0.59
N GLN A 44 4.51 -7.22 -0.73
CA GLN A 44 5.50 -7.91 -1.56
C GLN A 44 4.80 -8.79 -2.59
N ASN A 45 5.26 -8.78 -3.83
CA ASN A 45 4.67 -9.51 -4.96
C ASN A 45 3.18 -9.21 -5.17
N THR A 46 2.74 -8.03 -4.75
CA THR A 46 1.36 -7.54 -4.85
C THR A 46 1.33 -6.15 -5.44
N ARG A 47 0.19 -5.78 -6.01
CA ARG A 47 -0.10 -4.42 -6.47
C ARG A 47 -1.54 -4.06 -6.17
N THR A 48 -1.84 -2.77 -6.15
CA THR A 48 -3.21 -2.28 -6.05
C THR A 48 -3.81 -2.09 -7.44
N VAL A 49 -5.09 -2.41 -7.56
CA VAL A 49 -5.89 -2.16 -8.77
C VAL A 49 -7.19 -1.47 -8.39
N GLU A 50 -7.79 -0.75 -9.33
CA GLU A 50 -9.12 -0.17 -9.11
C GLU A 50 -10.16 -1.30 -9.01
N GLY A 51 -10.85 -1.35 -7.89
CA GLY A 51 -11.92 -2.29 -7.59
C GLY A 51 -13.31 -1.66 -7.73
N TYR A 52 -14.28 -2.27 -7.04
CA TYR A 52 -15.67 -1.80 -7.08
C TYR A 52 -15.79 -0.38 -6.53
N ARG A 53 -16.43 0.53 -7.29
CA ARG A 53 -16.64 1.95 -6.97
C ARG A 53 -15.36 2.76 -6.74
N GLY A 54 -14.26 2.38 -7.39
CA GLY A 54 -12.99 3.11 -7.28
C GLY A 54 -12.20 2.82 -6.00
N GLN A 55 -12.60 1.83 -5.20
CA GLN A 55 -11.81 1.35 -4.07
C GLN A 55 -10.56 0.62 -4.56
N ALA A 56 -9.49 0.64 -3.79
CA ALA A 56 -8.26 -0.08 -4.12
C ALA A 56 -8.33 -1.53 -3.65
N ASP A 57 -8.23 -2.48 -4.58
CA ASP A 57 -8.10 -3.91 -4.27
C ASP A 57 -6.65 -4.35 -4.41
N ILE A 58 -6.22 -5.31 -3.61
CA ILE A 58 -4.91 -5.95 -3.73
C ILE A 58 -5.02 -7.20 -4.60
N VAL A 59 -4.12 -7.31 -5.57
CA VAL A 59 -3.93 -8.48 -6.45
C VAL A 59 -2.46 -8.86 -6.49
N LEU A 60 -2.13 -10.03 -7.05
CA LEU A 60 -0.75 -10.42 -7.32
C LEU A 60 -0.12 -9.46 -8.33
N SER A 61 1.14 -9.16 -8.14
CA SER A 61 1.95 -8.52 -9.17
C SER A 61 2.22 -9.52 -10.31
N THR A 62 2.57 -8.96 -11.45
CA THR A 62 3.07 -9.75 -12.57
C THR A 62 4.58 -9.63 -12.61
N ASP A 63 5.26 -10.68 -13.05
CA ASP A 63 6.68 -10.58 -13.31
C ASP A 63 6.87 -9.49 -14.39
N GLY A 64 7.64 -8.46 -14.07
CA GLY A 64 8.02 -7.43 -15.02
C GLY A 64 8.89 -8.04 -16.12
N LEU A 65 9.03 -7.30 -17.23
CA LEU A 65 9.96 -7.69 -18.29
C LEU A 65 11.39 -7.39 -17.84
N GLU A 66 12.32 -8.20 -18.33
CA GLU A 66 13.76 -7.92 -18.23
C GLU A 66 14.33 -7.55 -19.60
N PRO A 67 15.30 -6.63 -19.67
CA PRO A 67 15.96 -6.31 -20.92
C PRO A 67 16.75 -7.52 -21.44
N THR A 68 16.76 -7.71 -22.75
CA THR A 68 17.58 -8.71 -23.46
C THR A 68 18.69 -8.01 -24.23
N GLU A 69 19.59 -8.78 -24.84
CA GLU A 69 20.63 -8.23 -25.73
C GLU A 69 20.05 -7.46 -26.94
N GLU A 70 18.80 -7.78 -27.32
CA GLU A 70 18.07 -7.11 -28.40
C GLU A 70 17.30 -5.88 -27.95
N SER A 71 17.26 -5.60 -26.65
CA SER A 71 16.59 -4.38 -26.14
C SER A 71 17.39 -3.14 -26.55
N GLU A 72 16.73 -2.22 -27.24
CA GLU A 72 17.25 -0.89 -27.58
C GLU A 72 16.91 0.13 -26.49
N LEU A 73 15.70 0.07 -25.96
CA LEU A 73 15.19 0.92 -24.88
C LEU A 73 14.27 0.07 -24.01
N PHE A 74 14.39 0.19 -22.69
CA PHE A 74 13.46 -0.44 -21.77
C PHE A 74 13.23 0.40 -20.50
N LEU A 75 12.01 0.88 -20.33
CA LEU A 75 11.55 1.72 -19.23
C LEU A 75 10.39 1.03 -18.50
N PRO A 76 10.63 0.26 -17.43
CA PRO A 76 9.56 -0.38 -16.66
C PRO A 76 8.82 0.59 -15.74
N PHE A 77 9.40 1.75 -15.40
CA PHE A 77 8.83 2.77 -14.50
C PHE A 77 8.53 2.30 -13.06
N ASP A 78 9.04 1.17 -12.62
CA ASP A 78 8.74 0.57 -11.31
C ASP A 78 9.00 1.47 -10.12
N GLN A 79 10.04 2.30 -10.20
CA GLN A 79 10.45 3.19 -9.10
C GLN A 79 11.31 4.35 -9.60
N PRO A 80 11.28 5.50 -8.90
CA PRO A 80 12.21 6.58 -9.19
C PRO A 80 13.65 6.25 -8.71
N PRO A 81 14.68 6.77 -9.35
CA PRO A 81 14.64 7.55 -10.59
C PRO A 81 14.38 6.67 -11.81
N VAL A 82 13.60 7.20 -12.76
CA VAL A 82 13.37 6.51 -14.05
C VAL A 82 14.67 6.48 -14.86
N TYR A 83 15.03 5.32 -15.38
CA TYR A 83 16.21 5.14 -16.24
C TYR A 83 15.99 4.01 -17.25
N ASP A 84 16.74 4.06 -18.34
CA ASP A 84 16.76 2.98 -19.35
C ASP A 84 17.52 1.76 -18.85
N ARG A 85 16.83 0.65 -18.63
CA ARG A 85 17.46 -0.62 -18.22
C ARG A 85 18.27 -1.29 -19.33
N ALA A 86 18.00 -0.98 -20.61
CA ALA A 86 18.80 -1.46 -21.73
C ALA A 86 20.14 -0.71 -21.88
N GLY A 87 20.22 0.49 -21.31
CA GLY A 87 21.47 1.29 -21.24
C GLY A 87 21.84 1.99 -22.54
N SER A 88 20.97 2.03 -23.54
CA SER A 88 21.23 2.73 -24.81
C SER A 88 20.93 4.23 -24.75
N TYR A 89 20.13 4.65 -23.77
CA TYR A 89 19.73 6.04 -23.56
C TYR A 89 19.94 6.48 -22.12
N ARG A 90 20.08 7.77 -21.92
CA ARG A 90 20.12 8.41 -20.60
C ARG A 90 19.05 9.47 -20.49
N VAL A 91 18.41 9.54 -19.34
CA VAL A 91 17.41 10.55 -19.04
C VAL A 91 18.07 11.92 -18.89
N VAL A 92 17.58 12.93 -19.60
CA VAL A 92 18.09 14.30 -19.60
C VAL A 92 16.97 15.32 -19.32
N GLY A 93 17.36 16.59 -19.06
CA GLY A 93 16.41 17.65 -18.71
C GLY A 93 15.91 17.53 -17.25
N ASP A 94 15.00 18.41 -16.83
CA ASP A 94 14.44 18.47 -15.47
C ASP A 94 13.00 17.97 -15.40
N SER A 95 12.31 17.87 -16.55
CA SER A 95 10.95 17.36 -16.64
C SER A 95 10.94 15.84 -16.43
N ARG A 96 10.00 15.36 -15.63
CA ARG A 96 9.82 13.92 -15.31
C ARG A 96 8.35 13.56 -15.15
N PRO A 97 7.96 12.37 -15.57
CA PRO A 97 6.69 11.80 -15.15
C PRO A 97 6.68 11.52 -13.64
N GLU A 98 5.51 11.54 -13.06
CA GLU A 98 5.28 11.05 -11.71
C GLU A 98 5.24 9.51 -11.73
N VAL A 99 6.00 8.84 -10.87
CA VAL A 99 5.87 7.40 -10.70
C VAL A 99 4.67 7.11 -9.79
N THR A 100 3.68 6.40 -10.30
CA THR A 100 2.43 6.06 -9.61
C THR A 100 2.32 4.57 -9.36
N SER A 101 1.62 4.18 -8.30
CA SER A 101 1.28 2.78 -8.02
C SER A 101 0.17 2.22 -8.94
N LEU A 102 -0.48 3.06 -9.75
CA LEU A 102 -1.38 2.59 -10.80
C LEU A 102 -0.54 1.99 -11.94
N ALA A 103 -0.01 0.79 -11.74
CA ALA A 103 0.83 0.07 -12.68
C ALA A 103 0.10 -1.08 -13.34
N ARG A 104 0.53 -1.46 -14.55
CA ARG A 104 0.10 -2.70 -15.21
C ARG A 104 0.97 -3.86 -14.76
N PHE A 105 2.27 -3.61 -14.58
CA PHE A 105 3.28 -4.55 -14.12
C PHE A 105 4.15 -3.92 -13.04
N GLY A 106 4.92 -4.75 -12.34
CA GLY A 106 5.87 -4.29 -11.36
C GLY A 106 5.28 -3.43 -10.25
N GLY A 107 6.11 -2.55 -9.70
CA GLY A 107 5.78 -1.71 -8.55
C GLY A 107 5.33 -0.28 -8.89
N GLY A 108 5.41 0.15 -10.16
CA GLY A 108 5.08 1.50 -10.56
C GLY A 108 4.92 1.69 -12.06
N ALA A 109 4.35 2.83 -12.45
CA ALA A 109 4.16 3.27 -13.83
C ALA A 109 4.35 4.78 -13.96
N ALA A 110 4.60 5.29 -15.16
CA ALA A 110 4.83 6.71 -15.42
C ALA A 110 3.51 7.44 -15.70
N ARG A 111 3.13 8.37 -14.83
CA ARG A 111 1.99 9.28 -15.02
C ARG A 111 2.45 10.57 -15.69
N PHE A 112 1.82 10.91 -16.82
CA PHE A 112 2.00 12.15 -17.55
C PHE A 112 0.76 13.03 -17.39
N GLY A 113 0.91 14.36 -17.48
CA GLY A 113 -0.19 15.32 -17.39
C GLY A 113 0.02 16.34 -16.27
N SER A 114 -1.05 16.73 -15.58
CA SER A 114 -1.04 17.86 -14.63
C SER A 114 -0.06 17.73 -13.46
N SER A 115 0.32 16.52 -13.08
CA SER A 115 1.28 16.24 -12.00
C SER A 115 2.64 15.72 -12.48
N GLY A 116 2.75 15.31 -13.75
CA GLY A 116 3.97 14.76 -14.33
C GLY A 116 4.30 15.37 -15.70
N GLY A 117 5.56 15.68 -15.93
CA GLY A 117 6.06 16.23 -17.18
C GLY A 117 6.48 15.16 -18.19
N GLU A 118 6.90 15.59 -19.36
CA GLU A 118 7.50 14.75 -20.40
C GLU A 118 8.85 14.14 -19.92
N LEU A 119 9.23 13.02 -20.55
CA LEU A 119 10.53 12.38 -20.31
C LEU A 119 11.39 12.49 -21.57
N THR A 120 12.54 13.15 -21.47
CA THR A 120 13.50 13.27 -22.56
C THR A 120 14.69 12.32 -22.33
N LEU A 121 15.01 11.56 -23.37
CA LEU A 121 16.05 10.53 -23.41
C LEU A 121 17.07 10.89 -24.48
N ALA A 122 18.32 11.17 -24.08
CA ALA A 122 19.41 11.40 -25.01
C ALA A 122 20.15 10.09 -25.34
N PRO A 123 20.58 9.88 -26.61
CA PRO A 123 21.32 8.69 -27.00
C PRO A 123 22.64 8.59 -26.25
N ALA A 124 22.99 7.37 -25.79
CA ALA A 124 24.26 7.07 -25.15
C ALA A 124 25.02 5.99 -25.94
N SER A 125 24.37 4.88 -26.27
CA SER A 125 24.92 3.77 -27.07
C SER A 125 23.84 3.15 -27.97
N THR A 126 22.95 3.99 -28.52
CA THR A 126 21.87 3.54 -29.44
C THR A 126 22.45 2.82 -30.65
N ARG A 127 21.79 1.76 -31.10
CA ARG A 127 22.13 1.01 -32.31
C ARG A 127 21.06 1.17 -33.38
N LEU A 128 19.78 1.13 -33.00
CA LEU A 128 18.66 1.25 -33.95
C LEU A 128 18.59 2.66 -34.55
N PHE A 129 18.68 3.70 -33.74
CA PHE A 129 18.66 5.09 -34.17
C PHE A 129 20.05 5.75 -34.18
N ALA A 130 21.10 4.96 -34.35
CA ALA A 130 22.44 5.49 -34.48
C ALA A 130 22.57 6.38 -35.72
N PRO A 131 23.21 7.57 -35.66
CA PRO A 131 23.40 8.43 -36.83
C PRO A 131 24.03 7.68 -37.99
N GLY A 132 23.40 7.75 -39.17
CA GLY A 132 23.85 7.08 -40.39
C GLY A 132 23.53 5.58 -40.49
N SER A 133 22.88 4.99 -39.47
CA SER A 133 22.52 3.58 -39.49
C SER A 133 21.35 3.27 -40.45
N MET A 134 21.25 2.02 -40.87
CA MET A 134 20.07 1.46 -41.51
C MET A 134 19.16 0.90 -40.45
N LEU A 135 17.85 1.14 -40.56
CA LEU A 135 16.85 0.53 -39.70
C LEU A 135 16.68 -0.95 -40.09
N GLY A 136 17.02 -1.83 -39.18
CA GLY A 136 16.68 -3.25 -39.27
C GLY A 136 15.28 -3.53 -38.72
N ASP A 137 15.01 -4.80 -38.45
CA ASP A 137 13.80 -5.21 -37.76
C ASP A 137 13.70 -4.51 -36.40
N PHE A 138 12.49 -4.12 -36.04
CA PHE A 138 12.25 -3.60 -34.70
C PHE A 138 10.80 -3.82 -34.24
N THR A 139 10.62 -3.76 -32.93
CA THR A 139 9.31 -3.66 -32.27
C THR A 139 9.36 -2.52 -31.28
N LEU A 140 8.33 -1.68 -31.28
CA LEU A 140 8.07 -0.67 -30.27
C LEU A 140 6.73 -0.99 -29.60
N ASP A 141 6.73 -1.19 -28.29
CA ASP A 141 5.54 -1.53 -27.54
C ASP A 141 5.48 -0.85 -26.18
N PHE A 142 4.27 -0.70 -25.67
CA PHE A 142 3.99 -0.10 -24.36
C PHE A 142 2.57 -0.40 -23.89
N TRP A 143 2.34 -0.29 -22.60
CA TRP A 143 1.02 -0.26 -22.02
C TRP A 143 0.57 1.18 -21.80
N LEU A 144 -0.69 1.47 -22.14
CA LEU A 144 -1.30 2.81 -22.04
C LEU A 144 -2.59 2.75 -21.24
N TYR A 145 -2.72 3.66 -20.28
CA TYR A 145 -3.93 3.92 -19.50
C TYR A 145 -4.33 5.39 -19.67
N PRO A 146 -5.15 5.72 -20.65
CA PRO A 146 -5.51 7.11 -20.92
C PRO A 146 -6.40 7.67 -19.80
N SER A 147 -6.09 8.85 -19.28
CA SER A 147 -6.96 9.59 -18.36
C SER A 147 -7.97 10.44 -19.13
N VAL A 148 -7.48 11.14 -20.15
CA VAL A 148 -8.24 11.95 -21.10
C VAL A 148 -7.72 11.66 -22.50
N ILE A 149 -8.60 11.63 -23.47
CA ILE A 149 -8.25 11.38 -24.87
C ILE A 149 -8.59 12.65 -25.68
N ASP A 150 -7.57 13.48 -25.87
CA ASP A 150 -7.63 14.65 -26.75
C ASP A 150 -6.70 14.40 -27.94
N ASP A 151 -7.02 14.98 -29.10
CA ASP A 151 -6.18 14.85 -30.30
C ASP A 151 -4.84 15.58 -30.13
N GLY A 152 -3.79 14.98 -30.68
CA GLY A 152 -2.46 15.57 -30.71
C GLY A 152 -1.62 15.35 -29.48
N GLN A 153 -2.09 14.55 -28.50
CA GLN A 153 -1.23 14.10 -27.39
C GLN A 153 -0.16 13.14 -27.94
N ARG A 154 1.09 13.34 -27.56
CA ARG A 154 2.22 12.52 -28.04
C ARG A 154 2.65 11.51 -27.01
N ILE A 155 2.60 10.24 -27.39
CA ILE A 155 3.11 9.14 -26.56
C ILE A 155 4.61 9.04 -26.71
N PHE A 156 5.09 9.08 -27.96
CA PHE A 156 6.48 8.91 -28.35
C PHE A 156 6.81 9.85 -29.49
N ARG A 157 8.02 10.42 -29.48
CA ARG A 157 8.59 11.19 -30.56
C ARG A 157 10.10 10.98 -30.62
N TRP A 158 10.61 10.71 -31.82
CA TRP A 158 12.03 10.73 -32.18
C TRP A 158 12.23 11.64 -33.37
N GLU A 159 13.27 12.47 -33.36
CA GLU A 159 13.63 13.39 -34.44
C GLU A 159 15.07 13.24 -34.86
N GLY A 160 15.30 13.24 -36.15
CA GLY A 160 16.60 13.23 -36.80
C GLY A 160 16.62 14.15 -38.01
N SER A 161 17.75 14.18 -38.72
CA SER A 161 17.91 14.92 -39.95
C SER A 161 18.99 14.31 -40.82
N ARG A 162 18.76 14.24 -42.11
CA ARG A 162 19.75 13.86 -43.14
C ARG A 162 19.98 14.99 -44.12
N TRP A 163 21.10 14.98 -44.79
CA TRP A 163 21.37 15.94 -45.85
C TRP A 163 21.02 15.34 -47.22
N GLU A 164 20.34 16.13 -48.01
CA GLU A 164 20.08 15.87 -49.44
C GLU A 164 20.77 16.93 -50.25
N GLY A 165 21.96 16.62 -50.73
CA GLY A 165 22.87 17.63 -51.27
C GLY A 165 23.23 18.70 -50.25
N SER A 166 22.74 19.93 -50.40
CA SER A 166 22.94 21.05 -49.46
C SER A 166 21.75 21.36 -48.57
N ARG A 167 20.65 20.58 -48.69
CA ARG A 167 19.41 20.82 -47.96
C ARG A 167 19.22 19.81 -46.83
N PRO A 168 18.94 20.27 -45.59
CA PRO A 168 18.57 19.37 -44.50
C PRO A 168 17.14 18.88 -44.72
N VAL A 169 16.92 17.58 -44.60
CA VAL A 169 15.61 16.91 -44.61
C VAL A 169 15.34 16.40 -43.19
N PRO A 170 14.37 16.98 -42.46
CA PRO A 170 14.02 16.52 -41.13
C PRO A 170 13.38 15.14 -41.20
N GLN A 171 13.66 14.32 -40.23
CA GLN A 171 13.11 12.98 -40.03
C GLN A 171 12.32 12.94 -38.75
N LEU A 172 11.17 12.28 -38.80
CA LEU A 172 10.28 12.14 -37.66
C LEU A 172 9.77 10.70 -37.53
N PHE A 173 9.76 10.20 -36.31
CA PHE A 173 8.97 9.04 -35.92
C PHE A 173 8.17 9.39 -34.67
N GLU A 174 6.86 9.38 -34.74
CA GLU A 174 6.00 9.71 -33.62
C GLU A 174 4.78 8.82 -33.51
N VAL A 175 4.22 8.79 -32.30
CA VAL A 175 2.95 8.16 -31.95
C VAL A 175 2.08 9.20 -31.28
N THR A 176 0.93 9.49 -31.86
CA THR A 176 0.01 10.52 -31.38
C THR A 176 -1.41 9.99 -31.24
N THR A 177 -2.20 10.67 -30.43
CA THR A 177 -3.66 10.47 -30.43
C THR A 177 -4.29 11.23 -31.59
N SER A 178 -5.18 10.57 -32.33
CA SER A 178 -5.91 11.15 -33.48
C SER A 178 -7.30 10.51 -33.59
N ASP A 179 -8.36 11.34 -33.57
CA ASP A 179 -9.77 10.89 -33.59
C ASP A 179 -10.07 9.74 -32.62
N GLY A 180 -9.53 9.85 -31.41
CA GLY A 180 -9.76 8.87 -30.34
C GLY A 180 -8.97 7.57 -30.44
N SER A 181 -8.07 7.39 -31.42
CA SER A 181 -7.17 6.23 -31.56
C SER A 181 -5.71 6.65 -31.63
N LEU A 182 -4.75 5.71 -31.74
CA LEU A 182 -3.34 6.04 -31.97
C LEU A 182 -3.02 6.07 -33.45
N GLU A 183 -2.25 7.08 -33.85
CA GLU A 183 -1.63 7.21 -35.16
C GLU A 183 -0.11 7.10 -35.01
N TRP A 184 0.50 6.21 -35.79
CA TRP A 184 1.93 6.04 -35.98
C TRP A 184 2.35 6.72 -37.24
N ARG A 185 3.35 7.62 -37.16
CA ARG A 185 3.80 8.42 -38.30
C ARG A 185 5.30 8.41 -38.40
N MET A 186 5.83 8.00 -39.54
CA MET A 186 7.24 8.03 -39.88
C MET A 186 7.44 8.87 -41.13
N GLU A 187 8.12 10.01 -41.02
CA GLU A 187 8.37 10.92 -42.12
C GLU A 187 9.84 10.94 -42.50
N ASN A 188 10.15 10.82 -43.79
CA ASN A 188 11.50 10.90 -44.36
C ASN A 188 12.50 9.89 -43.83
N LEU A 189 12.04 8.88 -43.06
CA LEU A 189 12.88 7.77 -42.56
C LEU A 189 13.15 6.71 -43.61
N PHE A 190 12.16 6.50 -44.53
CA PHE A 190 12.21 5.47 -45.56
C PHE A 190 12.49 6.10 -46.90
N VAL A 191 13.44 5.55 -47.61
CA VAL A 191 13.90 6.05 -48.91
C VAL A 191 13.88 4.92 -49.94
N ASP A 192 13.55 5.25 -51.17
CA ASP A 192 13.70 4.37 -52.32
C ASP A 192 15.16 4.32 -52.78
N PRO A 193 15.53 3.42 -53.74
CA PRO A 193 16.90 3.38 -54.29
C PRO A 193 17.35 4.65 -54.99
N GLU A 194 16.44 5.49 -55.46
CA GLU A 194 16.66 6.79 -56.10
C GLU A 194 16.89 7.91 -55.05
N GLY A 195 16.58 7.63 -53.74
CA GLY A 195 16.76 8.56 -52.64
C GLY A 195 15.52 9.40 -52.30
N GLU A 196 14.39 9.17 -52.98
CA GLU A 196 13.13 9.83 -52.66
C GLU A 196 12.56 9.33 -51.34
N THR A 197 11.99 10.24 -50.55
CA THR A 197 11.46 9.92 -49.21
C THR A 197 9.97 9.57 -49.26
N SER A 198 9.58 8.72 -48.32
CA SER A 198 8.21 8.32 -48.11
C SER A 198 7.73 8.60 -46.68
N THR A 199 6.44 8.82 -46.56
CA THR A 199 5.75 8.89 -45.26
C THR A 199 4.96 7.62 -45.06
N ILE A 200 5.26 6.89 -43.97
CA ILE A 200 4.50 5.72 -43.54
C ILE A 200 3.54 6.15 -42.43
N ARG A 201 2.26 5.77 -42.56
CA ARG A 201 1.23 6.05 -41.55
C ARG A 201 0.42 4.80 -41.26
N LEU A 202 0.18 4.53 -39.99
CA LEU A 202 -0.75 3.50 -39.51
C LEU A 202 -1.64 4.14 -38.47
N ARG A 203 -2.93 3.88 -38.55
CA ARG A 203 -3.89 4.36 -37.56
C ARG A 203 -4.74 3.20 -37.08
N GLY A 204 -4.93 3.12 -35.74
CA GLY A 204 -5.83 2.14 -35.16
C GLY A 204 -7.28 2.39 -35.51
N GLU A 205 -8.02 1.34 -35.77
CA GLU A 205 -9.46 1.41 -36.06
C GLU A 205 -10.29 1.51 -34.77
N ARG A 206 -9.79 0.93 -33.66
CA ARG A 206 -10.49 0.92 -32.36
C ARG A 206 -10.16 2.15 -31.56
N PRO A 207 -11.17 2.80 -30.93
CA PRO A 207 -10.92 3.92 -30.06
C PRO A 207 -10.24 3.47 -28.75
N LEU A 208 -9.38 4.33 -28.21
CA LEU A 208 -8.87 4.21 -26.87
C LEU A 208 -10.04 4.29 -25.87
N ILE A 209 -9.96 3.53 -24.80
CA ILE A 209 -10.98 3.56 -23.73
C ILE A 209 -10.36 4.23 -22.51
N PRO A 210 -10.91 5.40 -22.06
CA PRO A 210 -10.41 6.07 -20.87
C PRO A 210 -10.41 5.14 -19.65
N ARG A 211 -9.38 5.25 -18.81
CA ARG A 211 -9.22 4.48 -17.59
C ARG A 211 -9.21 2.96 -17.78
N ARG A 212 -8.68 2.52 -18.91
CA ARG A 212 -8.50 1.11 -19.22
C ARG A 212 -7.13 0.85 -19.83
N TRP A 213 -6.39 -0.08 -19.28
CA TRP A 213 -5.12 -0.53 -19.82
C TRP A 213 -5.30 -1.20 -21.19
N SER A 214 -4.46 -0.81 -22.15
CA SER A 214 -4.32 -1.46 -23.45
C SER A 214 -2.84 -1.57 -23.82
N HIS A 215 -2.46 -2.70 -24.40
CA HIS A 215 -1.13 -2.93 -24.97
C HIS A 215 -1.11 -2.49 -26.42
N HIS A 216 -0.14 -1.67 -26.76
CA HIS A 216 0.06 -1.19 -28.13
C HIS A 216 1.42 -1.63 -28.63
N GLN A 217 1.48 -2.25 -29.80
CA GLN A 217 2.72 -2.77 -30.38
C GLN A 217 2.77 -2.47 -31.87
N LEU A 218 3.85 -1.83 -32.32
CA LEU A 218 4.23 -1.70 -33.70
C LEU A 218 5.44 -2.59 -33.98
N SER A 219 5.34 -3.49 -34.94
CA SER A 219 6.46 -4.29 -35.44
C SER A 219 6.80 -3.91 -36.88
N TYR A 220 8.09 -3.96 -37.21
CA TYR A 220 8.64 -3.73 -38.54
C TYR A 220 9.54 -4.89 -38.95
N ASP A 221 9.32 -5.40 -40.17
CA ASP A 221 10.12 -6.41 -40.85
C ASP A 221 10.86 -5.74 -42.01
N ALA A 222 12.18 -5.58 -41.87
CA ALA A 222 13.02 -4.90 -42.84
C ALA A 222 13.18 -5.71 -44.11
N GLY A 223 12.99 -7.06 -44.10
CA GLY A 223 13.08 -7.93 -45.24
C GLY A 223 11.88 -7.83 -46.21
N THR A 224 10.70 -7.51 -45.67
CA THR A 224 9.44 -7.38 -46.42
C THR A 224 8.90 -5.97 -46.52
N GLY A 225 9.39 -5.05 -45.65
CA GLY A 225 8.87 -3.72 -45.49
C GLY A 225 7.55 -3.66 -44.72
N LEU A 226 7.12 -4.77 -44.12
CA LEU A 226 5.83 -4.86 -43.43
C LEU A 226 5.89 -4.15 -42.09
N PHE A 227 4.96 -3.26 -41.85
CA PHE A 227 4.57 -2.73 -40.58
C PHE A 227 3.27 -3.34 -40.13
N GLU A 228 3.21 -3.83 -38.90
CA GLU A 228 2.00 -4.34 -38.28
C GLU A 228 1.77 -3.66 -36.93
N TYR A 229 0.63 -3.02 -36.77
CA TYR A 229 0.19 -2.43 -35.51
C TYR A 229 -0.88 -3.29 -34.88
N THR A 230 -0.67 -3.67 -33.61
CA THR A 230 -1.62 -4.47 -32.84
C THR A 230 -2.02 -3.78 -31.55
N VAL A 231 -3.28 -4.03 -31.10
CA VAL A 231 -3.80 -3.63 -29.81
C VAL A 231 -4.23 -4.88 -29.04
N ASN A 232 -3.65 -5.11 -27.87
CA ASN A 232 -3.86 -6.33 -27.08
C ASN A 232 -3.66 -7.62 -27.90
N GLY A 233 -2.66 -7.61 -28.81
CA GLY A 233 -2.35 -8.72 -29.70
C GLY A 233 -3.29 -8.95 -30.87
N VAL A 234 -4.24 -8.05 -31.09
CA VAL A 234 -5.14 -8.09 -32.25
C VAL A 234 -4.66 -7.08 -33.27
N PRO A 235 -4.42 -7.47 -34.54
CA PRO A 235 -4.05 -6.56 -35.62
C PRO A 235 -5.09 -5.45 -35.81
N GLU A 236 -4.62 -4.20 -35.91
CA GLU A 236 -5.44 -2.99 -36.10
C GLU A 236 -5.14 -2.31 -37.44
N ALA A 237 -3.85 -2.29 -37.83
CA ALA A 237 -3.42 -1.67 -39.06
C ALA A 237 -2.17 -2.32 -39.62
N VAL A 238 -2.04 -2.32 -40.92
CA VAL A 238 -0.90 -2.81 -41.70
C VAL A 238 -0.49 -1.75 -42.71
N ALA A 239 0.82 -1.56 -42.86
CA ALA A 239 1.39 -0.73 -43.94
C ALA A 239 2.67 -1.39 -44.49
N TYR A 240 3.06 -1.00 -45.68
CA TYR A 240 4.29 -1.49 -46.29
C TYR A 240 5.23 -0.35 -46.64
N ALA A 241 6.47 -0.44 -46.23
CA ALA A 241 7.55 0.42 -46.70
C ALA A 241 8.00 -0.01 -48.10
N THR A 242 7.18 0.21 -49.08
CA THR A 242 7.41 -0.08 -50.51
C THR A 242 6.99 1.08 -51.35
N THR A 243 7.45 1.14 -52.61
CA THR A 243 7.12 2.21 -53.58
C THR A 243 5.63 2.29 -53.91
N THR A 244 4.87 1.22 -53.68
CA THR A 244 3.43 1.19 -53.89
C THR A 244 2.62 1.37 -52.63
N GLY A 245 3.27 1.34 -51.45
CA GLY A 245 2.59 1.28 -50.15
C GLY A 245 1.90 -0.06 -49.85
N GLY A 246 2.11 -1.08 -50.70
CA GLY A 246 1.56 -2.43 -50.55
C GLY A 246 2.63 -3.50 -50.78
N GLU A 247 2.29 -4.77 -50.53
CA GLU A 247 3.21 -5.91 -50.66
C GLU A 247 3.93 -5.97 -52.02
N PRO A 248 3.31 -5.75 -53.19
CA PRO A 248 3.96 -5.89 -54.51
C PRO A 248 4.84 -4.68 -54.91
N GLY A 249 5.26 -3.80 -54.00
CA GLY A 249 6.15 -2.69 -54.31
C GLY A 249 7.62 -3.01 -54.17
N GLN A 250 8.50 -2.13 -54.72
CA GLN A 250 9.92 -2.15 -54.41
C GLN A 250 10.15 -1.70 -53.01
N LEU A 251 11.05 -2.37 -52.28
CA LEU A 251 11.31 -2.11 -50.85
C LEU A 251 11.94 -0.72 -50.65
N LEU A 252 11.44 0.03 -49.73
CA LEU A 252 12.05 1.24 -49.19
C LEU A 252 12.97 0.89 -48.04
N TYR A 253 14.10 1.57 -47.94
CA TYR A 253 15.09 1.29 -46.88
C TYR A 253 14.98 2.34 -45.77
N GLY A 254 14.84 1.90 -44.53
CA GLY A 254 14.93 2.78 -43.36
C GLY A 254 16.35 3.31 -43.17
N ARG A 255 16.55 4.62 -43.21
CA ARG A 255 17.86 5.25 -43.04
C ARG A 255 17.78 6.37 -42.02
N VAL A 256 18.54 6.23 -40.94
CA VAL A 256 18.70 7.28 -39.91
C VAL A 256 19.67 8.34 -40.43
N GLY A 257 19.30 9.61 -40.33
CA GLY A 257 20.17 10.73 -40.73
C GLY A 257 21.39 10.87 -39.81
N GLU A 258 22.41 11.57 -40.34
CA GLU A 258 23.67 11.78 -39.62
C GLU A 258 23.63 12.97 -38.64
N HIS A 259 22.50 13.69 -38.64
CA HIS A 259 22.34 14.92 -37.87
C HIS A 259 21.01 14.92 -37.09
N GLY A 260 20.93 15.79 -36.10
CA GLY A 260 19.82 15.87 -35.15
C GLY A 260 20.24 15.45 -33.74
N SER A 261 19.41 15.68 -32.76
CA SER A 261 19.69 15.29 -31.37
C SER A 261 19.65 13.78 -31.19
N GLY A 262 18.87 13.07 -31.98
CA GLY A 262 18.56 11.65 -31.79
C GLY A 262 17.81 11.38 -30.49
N GLU A 263 17.27 12.42 -29.86
CA GLU A 263 16.54 12.32 -28.60
C GLU A 263 15.18 11.65 -28.81
N ILE A 264 14.77 10.90 -27.81
CA ILE A 264 13.42 10.38 -27.69
C ILE A 264 12.70 11.19 -26.60
N VAL A 265 11.50 11.66 -26.93
CA VAL A 265 10.61 12.35 -25.97
C VAL A 265 9.35 11.50 -25.78
N LEU A 266 9.02 11.19 -24.53
CA LEU A 266 7.80 10.49 -24.14
C LEU A 266 6.87 11.43 -23.40
N GLY A 267 5.58 11.37 -23.74
CA GLY A 267 4.51 11.99 -22.95
C GLY A 267 4.33 13.50 -23.16
N GLU A 268 4.76 14.06 -24.29
CA GLU A 268 4.56 15.49 -24.60
C GLU A 268 3.06 15.83 -24.75
N GLY A 269 2.54 16.61 -23.79
CA GLY A 269 1.11 16.95 -23.74
C GLY A 269 0.19 15.75 -23.45
N LEU A 270 0.73 14.62 -23.00
CA LEU A 270 -0.01 13.40 -22.72
C LEU A 270 -0.72 13.47 -21.36
N HIS A 271 -1.97 13.02 -21.32
CA HIS A 271 -2.75 12.83 -20.10
C HIS A 271 -3.07 11.34 -19.89
N ALA A 272 -2.06 10.56 -19.53
CA ALA A 272 -2.15 9.11 -19.39
C ALA A 272 -1.12 8.56 -18.41
N VAL A 273 -1.23 7.25 -18.13
CA VAL A 273 -0.18 6.48 -17.51
C VAL A 273 0.41 5.53 -18.55
N LEU A 274 1.75 5.51 -18.65
CA LEU A 274 2.51 4.56 -19.46
C LEU A 274 3.22 3.56 -18.55
N ASP A 275 3.30 2.32 -19.03
CA ASP A 275 4.01 1.25 -18.35
C ASP A 275 4.73 0.36 -19.38
N GLU A 276 5.86 -0.24 -18.97
CA GLU A 276 6.62 -1.19 -19.77
C GLU A 276 6.94 -0.67 -21.18
N PHE A 277 7.42 0.59 -21.33
CA PHE A 277 7.78 1.13 -22.62
C PHE A 277 9.07 0.47 -23.14
N ARG A 278 8.98 -0.16 -24.31
CA ARG A 278 10.08 -0.94 -24.88
C ARG A 278 10.29 -0.65 -26.36
N ILE A 279 11.57 -0.64 -26.76
CA ILE A 279 12.01 -0.76 -28.16
C ILE A 279 12.97 -1.94 -28.25
N SER A 280 12.69 -2.89 -29.13
CA SER A 280 13.52 -4.07 -29.39
C SER A 280 14.04 -4.04 -30.84
N ARG A 281 15.28 -4.50 -31.08
CA ARG A 281 15.93 -4.60 -32.42
C ARG A 281 15.60 -5.90 -33.13
N ARG A 282 14.41 -6.41 -32.91
CA ARG A 282 13.87 -7.58 -33.62
C ARG A 282 12.38 -7.41 -33.79
N ARG A 283 11.84 -8.10 -34.78
CA ARG A 283 10.39 -8.29 -34.88
C ARG A 283 9.96 -9.28 -33.80
N ASP A 284 9.16 -8.84 -32.85
CA ASP A 284 8.61 -9.63 -31.78
C ASP A 284 7.08 -9.70 -31.92
N PRO A 285 6.54 -10.70 -32.62
CA PRO A 285 5.11 -10.82 -32.87
C PRO A 285 4.34 -11.34 -31.65
N GLU A 286 5.05 -11.82 -30.63
CA GLU A 286 4.39 -12.37 -29.45
C GLU A 286 3.92 -11.25 -28.55
N VAL A 287 2.60 -11.23 -28.30
CA VAL A 287 2.02 -10.50 -27.16
C VAL A 287 2.73 -10.96 -25.90
N LEU A 288 3.29 -10.01 -25.18
CA LEU A 288 3.89 -10.29 -23.88
C LEU A 288 2.88 -10.99 -22.98
N ARG A 289 2.96 -12.30 -22.89
CA ARG A 289 2.27 -13.08 -21.88
C ARG A 289 2.99 -12.86 -20.57
N THR A 290 2.50 -11.90 -19.83
CA THR A 290 2.96 -11.71 -18.47
C THR A 290 2.23 -12.70 -17.59
N SER A 291 2.97 -13.67 -17.10
CA SER A 291 2.49 -14.51 -16.01
C SER A 291 2.55 -13.73 -14.69
N LEU A 292 1.65 -14.07 -13.78
CA LEU A 292 1.76 -13.61 -12.40
C LEU A 292 3.08 -14.09 -11.78
N THR A 293 3.59 -13.36 -10.80
CA THR A 293 4.76 -13.79 -10.03
C THR A 293 4.59 -15.23 -9.56
N GLY A 294 5.67 -16.02 -9.63
CA GLY A 294 5.68 -17.42 -9.17
C GLY A 294 5.67 -17.53 -7.65
N GLU A 295 5.99 -16.44 -6.96
CA GLU A 295 6.01 -16.35 -5.52
C GLU A 295 4.65 -15.89 -4.98
N PRO A 296 4.26 -16.32 -3.77
CA PRO A 296 3.08 -15.80 -3.11
C PRO A 296 3.12 -14.27 -2.95
N GLY A 297 1.99 -13.62 -3.18
CA GLY A 297 1.82 -12.23 -2.78
C GLY A 297 1.65 -12.16 -1.27
N GLU A 298 2.37 -11.27 -0.61
CA GLU A 298 2.31 -11.09 0.84
C GLU A 298 1.97 -9.67 1.21
N VAL A 299 1.01 -9.52 2.13
CA VAL A 299 0.61 -8.23 2.70
C VAL A 299 0.61 -8.36 4.21
N ILE A 300 1.31 -7.47 4.91
CA ILE A 300 1.36 -7.44 6.37
C ILE A 300 0.96 -6.04 6.85
N SER A 301 0.00 -5.98 7.77
CA SER A 301 -0.40 -4.71 8.39
C SER A 301 0.65 -4.19 9.37
N ARG A 302 0.58 -2.91 9.71
CA ARG A 302 1.21 -2.40 10.93
C ARG A 302 0.50 -3.00 12.15
N PRO A 303 1.16 -3.05 13.32
CA PRO A 303 0.50 -3.46 14.56
C PRO A 303 -0.57 -2.45 14.97
N PHE A 304 -1.78 -2.94 15.24
CA PHE A 304 -2.88 -2.17 15.83
C PHE A 304 -2.82 -2.26 17.35
N ASP A 305 -2.92 -1.14 18.04
CA ASP A 305 -3.02 -1.08 19.51
C ASP A 305 -4.50 -1.20 19.92
N LEU A 306 -4.87 -2.34 20.48
CA LEU A 306 -6.22 -2.63 20.98
C LEU A 306 -6.49 -2.04 22.39
N GLY A 307 -5.59 -1.18 22.88
CA GLY A 307 -5.70 -0.45 24.12
C GLY A 307 -4.99 -1.13 25.30
N LEU A 308 -5.54 -2.16 25.87
CA LEU A 308 -4.99 -2.83 27.05
C LEU A 308 -4.70 -4.31 26.82
N ARG A 309 -3.80 -4.87 27.64
CA ARG A 309 -3.51 -6.29 27.65
C ARG A 309 -4.78 -7.11 27.91
N GLY A 310 -4.95 -8.18 27.16
CA GLY A 310 -6.11 -9.06 27.31
C GLY A 310 -7.35 -8.65 26.52
N SER A 311 -7.29 -7.61 25.70
CA SER A 311 -8.32 -7.33 24.68
C SER A 311 -8.52 -8.56 23.83
N LYS A 312 -9.78 -8.90 23.54
CA LYS A 312 -10.15 -10.17 22.91
C LYS A 312 -10.45 -9.95 21.43
N LEU A 313 -9.78 -10.67 20.56
CA LEU A 313 -10.12 -10.74 19.14
C LEU A 313 -11.41 -11.57 18.98
N SER A 314 -12.43 -10.99 18.34
CA SER A 314 -13.76 -11.61 18.18
C SER A 314 -13.94 -12.17 16.78
N ALA A 315 -13.53 -11.43 15.73
CA ALA A 315 -13.63 -11.89 14.35
C ALA A 315 -12.56 -11.24 13.45
N VAL A 316 -12.21 -11.94 12.39
CA VAL A 316 -11.46 -11.41 11.24
C VAL A 316 -12.16 -11.91 9.98
N GLU A 317 -12.68 -10.99 9.19
CA GLU A 317 -13.41 -11.28 7.96
C GLU A 317 -12.74 -10.59 6.79
N ALA A 318 -12.72 -11.23 5.61
CA ALA A 318 -12.23 -10.61 4.39
C ALA A 318 -13.25 -10.66 3.28
N VAL A 319 -13.26 -9.62 2.46
CA VAL A 319 -13.95 -9.61 1.17
C VAL A 319 -12.93 -9.96 0.10
N THR A 320 -13.07 -11.14 -0.48
CA THR A 320 -12.16 -11.69 -1.47
C THR A 320 -12.90 -12.17 -2.71
N GLU A 321 -12.22 -12.12 -3.85
CA GLU A 321 -12.61 -12.80 -5.08
C GLU A 321 -11.51 -13.82 -5.41
N THR A 322 -11.86 -15.10 -5.43
CA THR A 322 -10.92 -16.21 -5.65
C THR A 322 -11.32 -16.99 -6.89
N PRO A 323 -10.87 -16.57 -8.11
CA PRO A 323 -11.06 -17.37 -9.33
C PRO A 323 -10.55 -18.80 -9.15
N GLU A 324 -11.09 -19.73 -9.94
CA GLU A 324 -10.74 -21.15 -9.85
C GLU A 324 -9.21 -21.38 -9.80
N GLY A 325 -8.75 -22.13 -8.81
CA GLY A 325 -7.36 -22.46 -8.57
C GLY A 325 -6.56 -21.38 -7.82
N THR A 326 -7.17 -20.25 -7.46
CA THR A 326 -6.52 -19.20 -6.66
C THR A 326 -7.00 -19.22 -5.20
N GLU A 327 -6.21 -18.66 -4.28
CA GLU A 327 -6.53 -18.65 -2.85
C GLU A 327 -6.04 -17.36 -2.18
N VAL A 328 -6.77 -16.93 -1.13
CA VAL A 328 -6.32 -15.93 -0.18
C VAL A 328 -6.31 -16.56 1.21
N GLN A 329 -5.14 -16.65 1.82
CA GLN A 329 -4.97 -17.15 3.19
C GLN A 329 -4.75 -15.98 4.13
N LEU A 330 -5.56 -15.92 5.20
CA LEU A 330 -5.44 -14.90 6.23
C LEU A 330 -4.80 -15.46 7.50
N PHE A 331 -3.94 -14.64 8.09
CA PHE A 331 -3.29 -14.94 9.37
C PHE A 331 -3.39 -13.74 10.28
N TYR A 332 -3.38 -14.01 11.57
CA TYR A 332 -3.21 -13.00 12.61
C TYR A 332 -2.11 -13.40 13.58
N ARG A 333 -1.56 -12.42 14.26
CA ARG A 333 -0.80 -12.60 15.49
C ARG A 333 -1.21 -11.53 16.49
N ILE A 334 -1.27 -11.90 17.74
CA ILE A 334 -1.72 -11.04 18.84
C ILE A 334 -0.81 -11.25 20.04
N GLY A 335 -0.44 -10.18 20.72
CA GLY A 335 0.47 -10.23 21.86
C GLY A 335 0.46 -8.94 22.67
N ASP A 336 1.17 -8.92 23.78
CA ASP A 336 1.19 -7.80 24.71
C ASP A 336 2.36 -6.84 24.50
N GLU A 337 3.36 -7.21 23.71
CA GLU A 337 4.60 -6.47 23.51
C GLU A 337 4.98 -6.40 22.02
N LEU A 338 5.57 -5.27 21.64
CA LEU A 338 6.18 -5.09 20.34
C LEU A 338 7.66 -5.48 20.42
N SER A 339 8.14 -6.21 19.41
CA SER A 339 9.54 -6.58 19.31
C SER A 339 10.44 -5.34 19.22
N SER A 340 11.48 -5.32 20.03
CA SER A 340 12.51 -4.26 20.02
C SER A 340 13.56 -4.44 18.92
N SER A 341 13.61 -5.62 18.28
CA SER A 341 14.69 -6.02 17.37
C SER A 341 14.42 -5.84 15.89
N MET A 342 13.20 -5.42 15.50
CA MET A 342 12.86 -5.17 14.08
C MET A 342 12.45 -3.72 13.85
N PRO A 343 12.91 -3.08 12.73
CA PRO A 343 12.63 -1.68 12.43
C PRO A 343 11.14 -1.37 12.20
N GLU A 344 10.29 -2.36 12.03
CA GLU A 344 8.86 -2.23 11.74
C GLU A 344 7.95 -2.74 12.88
N ARG A 345 8.42 -2.72 14.13
CA ARG A 345 7.62 -3.02 15.33
C ARG A 345 6.73 -4.26 15.18
N ALA A 346 7.33 -5.41 14.89
CA ALA A 346 6.59 -6.67 14.83
C ALA A 346 6.16 -7.11 16.24
N ILE A 347 5.04 -7.82 16.32
CA ILE A 347 4.61 -8.47 17.57
C ILE A 347 5.43 -9.75 17.73
N ASP A 348 5.97 -10.00 18.92
CA ASP A 348 6.72 -11.22 19.23
C ASP A 348 5.74 -12.38 19.53
N ALA A 349 5.05 -12.85 18.50
CA ALA A 349 4.12 -13.96 18.56
C ALA A 349 4.08 -14.69 17.19
N PRO A 350 3.81 -16.00 17.17
CA PRO A 350 3.68 -16.75 15.94
C PRO A 350 2.43 -16.33 15.16
N TRP A 351 2.49 -16.47 13.83
CA TRP A 351 1.32 -16.33 12.97
C TRP A 351 0.37 -17.51 13.16
N THR A 352 -0.91 -17.21 13.32
CA THR A 352 -1.99 -18.17 13.42
C THR A 352 -2.94 -17.96 12.25
N ILE A 353 -3.36 -19.02 11.57
CA ILE A 353 -4.33 -18.93 10.48
C ILE A 353 -5.68 -18.46 11.02
N VAL A 354 -6.35 -17.60 10.29
CA VAL A 354 -7.73 -17.20 10.61
C VAL A 354 -8.63 -18.40 10.36
N PRO A 355 -9.39 -18.88 11.36
CA PRO A 355 -10.25 -20.03 11.19
C PRO A 355 -11.41 -19.72 10.26
N GLU A 356 -11.87 -20.72 9.52
CA GLU A 356 -13.14 -20.65 8.78
C GLU A 356 -14.32 -20.79 9.74
N GLY A 357 -15.31 -19.89 9.66
CA GLY A 357 -16.56 -19.94 10.44
C GLY A 357 -16.53 -19.15 11.75
N ASP A 358 -17.63 -19.26 12.54
CA ASP A 358 -17.92 -18.37 13.68
C ASP A 358 -17.11 -18.64 14.96
N ALA A 359 -16.36 -19.75 15.03
CA ALA A 359 -15.62 -20.13 16.22
C ALA A 359 -14.20 -19.56 16.22
N PHE A 360 -14.04 -18.31 16.61
CA PHE A 360 -12.73 -17.74 16.78
C PHE A 360 -12.07 -18.27 18.08
N PRO A 361 -10.83 -18.78 18.04
CA PRO A 361 -10.14 -19.23 19.24
C PRO A 361 -9.96 -18.08 20.23
N GLU A 362 -9.83 -18.37 21.53
CA GLU A 362 -9.64 -17.33 22.54
C GLU A 362 -8.27 -16.65 22.39
N ALA A 363 -8.19 -15.68 21.47
CA ALA A 363 -7.00 -14.89 21.18
C ALA A 363 -7.08 -13.54 21.91
N ARG A 364 -6.08 -13.27 22.76
CA ARG A 364 -6.04 -12.05 23.59
C ARG A 364 -4.67 -11.41 23.57
N GLY A 365 -4.65 -10.07 23.60
CA GLY A 365 -3.44 -9.28 23.67
C GLY A 365 -3.74 -7.79 23.52
N ARG A 366 -2.71 -6.96 23.60
CA ARG A 366 -2.79 -5.52 23.36
C ARG A 366 -2.58 -5.15 21.91
N TYR A 367 -1.69 -5.86 21.23
CA TYR A 367 -1.33 -5.54 19.84
C TYR A 367 -1.77 -6.67 18.92
N LEU A 368 -2.39 -6.30 17.80
CA LEU A 368 -2.82 -7.19 16.74
C LEU A 368 -2.08 -6.85 15.45
N GLN A 369 -1.68 -7.85 14.69
CA GLN A 369 -1.16 -7.68 13.34
C GLN A 369 -1.76 -8.73 12.42
N LEU A 370 -2.05 -8.34 11.17
CA LEU A 370 -2.65 -9.18 10.15
C LEU A 370 -1.66 -9.46 9.03
N ARG A 371 -1.80 -10.64 8.42
CA ARG A 371 -1.07 -11.05 7.24
C ARG A 371 -2.03 -11.70 6.25
N ALA A 372 -1.93 -11.35 4.99
CA ALA A 372 -2.61 -12.03 3.90
C ALA A 372 -1.58 -12.61 2.93
N LEU A 373 -1.79 -13.85 2.49
CA LEU A 373 -1.08 -14.48 1.39
C LEU A 373 -2.04 -14.64 0.23
N LEU A 374 -1.63 -14.17 -0.95
CA LEU A 374 -2.33 -14.32 -2.21
C LEU A 374 -1.62 -15.39 -3.04
N LEU A 375 -2.34 -16.41 -3.47
CA LEU A 375 -1.79 -17.53 -4.22
C LEU A 375 -2.43 -17.61 -5.61
N SER A 376 -1.61 -17.60 -6.66
CA SER A 376 -2.07 -17.79 -8.05
C SER A 376 -2.46 -19.24 -8.30
N GLY A 377 -3.27 -19.46 -9.34
CA GLY A 377 -3.47 -20.80 -9.90
C GLY A 377 -2.18 -21.38 -10.49
N GLY A 378 -2.16 -22.69 -10.72
CA GLY A 378 -1.00 -23.38 -11.30
C GLY A 378 -0.63 -22.90 -12.71
N ASP A 379 -1.57 -22.30 -13.44
CA ASP A 379 -1.38 -21.65 -14.74
C ASP A 379 -0.74 -20.25 -14.64
N ARG A 380 -0.73 -19.64 -13.44
CA ARG A 380 -0.23 -18.28 -13.18
C ARG A 380 -0.89 -17.19 -14.04
N GLU A 381 -2.13 -17.42 -14.49
CA GLU A 381 -2.89 -16.49 -15.32
C GLU A 381 -3.92 -15.68 -14.50
N ARG A 382 -4.37 -16.25 -13.37
CA ARG A 382 -5.43 -15.67 -12.54
C ARG A 382 -4.92 -15.29 -11.17
N SER A 383 -5.26 -14.08 -10.75
CA SER A 383 -4.97 -13.55 -9.41
C SER A 383 -6.20 -13.60 -8.56
N PRO A 384 -6.09 -14.02 -7.29
CA PRO A 384 -7.10 -13.68 -6.33
C PRO A 384 -7.10 -12.17 -6.07
N ARG A 385 -8.19 -11.68 -5.50
CA ARG A 385 -8.39 -10.27 -5.15
C ARG A 385 -8.75 -10.14 -3.68
N LEU A 386 -8.11 -9.22 -2.99
CA LEU A 386 -8.43 -8.86 -1.61
C LEU A 386 -8.91 -7.41 -1.57
N SER A 387 -10.20 -7.20 -1.28
CA SER A 387 -10.85 -5.89 -1.33
C SER A 387 -10.95 -5.22 0.04
N ARG A 388 -11.09 -6.00 1.11
CA ARG A 388 -11.26 -5.49 2.47
C ARG A 388 -10.93 -6.55 3.50
N VAL A 389 -10.41 -6.13 4.65
CA VAL A 389 -10.35 -6.94 5.86
C VAL A 389 -11.02 -6.16 6.99
N ARG A 390 -11.93 -6.83 7.70
CA ARG A 390 -12.64 -6.33 8.87
C ARG A 390 -12.24 -7.13 10.08
N VAL A 391 -11.91 -6.44 11.16
CA VAL A 391 -11.55 -7.04 12.44
C VAL A 391 -12.53 -6.54 13.50
N GLU A 392 -13.07 -7.44 14.29
CA GLU A 392 -13.87 -7.11 15.47
C GLU A 392 -13.14 -7.55 16.72
N TYR A 393 -13.15 -6.70 17.75
CA TYR A 393 -12.50 -7.00 19.02
C TYR A 393 -13.22 -6.37 20.22
N GLU A 394 -13.09 -6.99 21.39
CA GLU A 394 -13.59 -6.50 22.66
C GLU A 394 -12.42 -5.88 23.44
N PRO A 395 -12.31 -4.56 23.59
CA PRO A 395 -11.28 -3.93 24.41
C PRO A 395 -11.51 -4.22 25.88
N VAL A 396 -10.43 -4.40 26.63
CA VAL A 396 -10.49 -4.52 28.08
C VAL A 396 -10.51 -3.12 28.71
N ALA A 397 -11.43 -2.89 29.63
CA ALA A 397 -11.43 -1.68 30.43
C ALA A 397 -10.50 -1.82 31.62
N ALA A 398 -9.71 -0.79 31.92
CA ALA A 398 -8.90 -0.74 33.12
C ALA A 398 -9.78 -0.81 34.39
N PRO A 399 -9.39 -1.57 35.42
CA PRO A 399 -10.15 -1.57 36.66
C PRO A 399 -10.10 -0.19 37.33
N PRO A 400 -11.21 0.34 37.85
CA PRO A 400 -11.20 1.62 38.56
C PRO A 400 -10.47 1.48 39.90
N PRO A 401 -9.92 2.57 40.47
CA PRO A 401 -9.28 2.52 41.78
C PRO A 401 -10.28 2.15 42.89
N PRO A 402 -9.82 1.52 43.99
CA PRO A 402 -10.72 1.15 45.07
C PRO A 402 -11.30 2.38 45.77
N PRO A 403 -12.63 2.40 46.02
CA PRO A 403 -13.25 3.50 46.73
C PRO A 403 -13.08 3.42 48.24
N ARG A 404 -13.29 4.54 48.96
CA ARG A 404 -13.37 4.63 50.40
C ARG A 404 -12.08 4.18 51.14
N LEU A 405 -10.90 4.58 50.61
CA LEU A 405 -9.64 4.37 51.31
C LEU A 405 -9.66 5.13 52.67
N ARG A 406 -9.28 4.45 53.73
CA ARG A 406 -9.14 4.96 55.09
C ARG A 406 -7.78 4.56 55.65
N ALA A 407 -7.16 5.42 56.42
CA ALA A 407 -5.91 5.14 57.13
C ALA A 407 -6.15 5.30 58.64
N VAL A 408 -5.76 4.30 59.43
CA VAL A 408 -5.86 4.26 60.85
C VAL A 408 -4.43 4.21 61.44
N PRO A 409 -4.02 5.22 62.22
CA PRO A 409 -2.69 5.24 62.81
C PRO A 409 -2.59 4.30 64.00
N HIS A 410 -1.44 3.64 64.11
CA HIS A 410 -1.00 2.78 65.23
C HIS A 410 0.41 3.15 65.66
N ASN A 411 0.88 2.54 66.78
CA ASN A 411 2.26 2.70 67.21
C ASN A 411 3.25 2.06 66.19
N GLY A 412 4.03 2.89 65.52
CA GLY A 412 4.98 2.48 64.51
C GLY A 412 4.34 1.92 63.23
N ALA A 413 3.03 2.10 63.04
CA ALA A 413 2.32 1.50 61.93
C ALA A 413 1.12 2.34 61.46
N VAL A 414 0.62 2.08 60.28
CA VAL A 414 -0.67 2.56 59.75
C VAL A 414 -1.40 1.37 59.13
N GLU A 415 -2.65 1.19 59.54
CA GLU A 415 -3.57 0.25 58.88
C GLU A 415 -4.41 0.97 57.86
N LEU A 416 -4.39 0.44 56.63
CA LEU A 416 -5.16 0.91 55.51
C LEU A 416 -6.32 -0.03 55.23
N GLU A 417 -7.52 0.54 55.02
CA GLU A 417 -8.72 -0.22 54.70
C GLU A 417 -9.38 0.43 53.47
N TRP A 418 -9.91 -0.39 52.56
CA TRP A 418 -10.64 0.09 51.37
C TRP A 418 -11.83 -0.79 51.02
N ALA A 419 -12.80 -0.23 50.33
CA ALA A 419 -13.92 -1.00 49.82
C ALA A 419 -13.49 -1.73 48.52
N PRO A 420 -13.95 -2.98 48.33
CA PRO A 420 -13.60 -3.72 47.11
C PRO A 420 -14.18 -3.05 45.85
N VAL A 421 -13.41 -3.09 44.77
CA VAL A 421 -13.88 -2.76 43.43
C VAL A 421 -14.87 -3.83 42.96
N ARG A 422 -16.06 -3.42 42.52
CA ARG A 422 -17.15 -4.34 42.15
C ARG A 422 -17.20 -4.62 40.63
N VAL A 423 -16.07 -4.53 39.94
CA VAL A 423 -15.92 -4.86 38.52
C VAL A 423 -15.36 -6.26 38.40
N ARG A 424 -15.87 -7.03 37.43
CA ARG A 424 -15.34 -8.38 37.13
C ARG A 424 -13.89 -8.25 36.63
N GLY A 425 -13.02 -9.18 37.05
CA GLY A 425 -11.65 -9.28 36.57
C GLY A 425 -10.59 -8.62 37.45
N VAL A 426 -10.96 -7.86 38.47
CA VAL A 426 -9.97 -7.36 39.46
C VAL A 426 -9.31 -8.54 40.17
N LYS A 427 -7.97 -8.62 40.12
CA LYS A 427 -7.14 -9.65 40.73
C LYS A 427 -6.60 -9.23 42.08
N GLY A 428 -6.30 -7.92 42.22
CA GLY A 428 -5.69 -7.44 43.44
C GLY A 428 -5.51 -5.93 43.51
N TYR A 429 -4.79 -5.51 44.57
CA TYR A 429 -4.54 -4.12 44.93
C TYR A 429 -3.05 -3.91 45.22
N ARG A 430 -2.54 -2.72 44.88
CA ARG A 430 -1.21 -2.25 45.28
C ARG A 430 -1.33 -1.00 46.11
N VAL A 431 -0.59 -0.93 47.17
CA VAL A 431 -0.58 0.17 48.13
C VAL A 431 0.66 1.00 47.91
N TYR A 432 0.45 2.27 47.70
CA TYR A 432 1.47 3.31 47.52
C TYR A 432 1.58 4.09 48.82
N TYR A 433 2.79 4.36 49.32
CA TYR A 433 3.02 5.22 50.48
C TYR A 433 4.29 6.05 50.35
N GLY A 434 4.31 7.20 51.02
CA GLY A 434 5.44 8.13 51.00
C GLY A 434 5.31 9.24 52.04
N ARG A 435 6.31 10.12 52.15
CA ARG A 435 6.36 11.23 53.11
C ARG A 435 5.89 12.59 52.56
N ALA A 436 5.52 12.66 51.29
CA ALA A 436 5.02 13.86 50.68
C ALA A 436 3.77 13.56 49.83
N PRO A 437 2.84 14.51 49.67
CA PRO A 437 1.63 14.36 48.85
C PRO A 437 1.98 13.99 47.41
N GLY A 438 1.36 12.95 46.87
CA GLY A 438 1.58 12.50 45.48
C GLY A 438 2.96 11.87 45.20
N GLN A 439 3.82 11.76 46.20
CA GLN A 439 5.17 11.17 46.10
C GLN A 439 5.27 9.92 46.97
N TYR A 440 5.12 8.76 46.35
CA TYR A 440 5.00 7.47 47.06
C TYR A 440 6.30 6.66 47.00
N PHE A 441 7.42 7.24 47.45
CA PHE A 441 8.74 6.62 47.49
C PHE A 441 9.09 6.02 48.86
N GLY A 442 8.09 5.52 49.57
CA GLY A 442 8.32 4.91 50.89
C GLY A 442 9.13 3.62 50.82
N ASP A 443 10.15 3.47 51.65
CA ASP A 443 11.08 2.34 51.70
C ASP A 443 11.26 1.77 53.12
N GLY A 444 10.64 2.39 54.14
CA GLY A 444 10.82 2.04 55.54
C GLY A 444 9.78 1.06 56.12
N GLY A 445 8.83 0.60 55.39
CA GLY A 445 7.82 -0.36 55.85
C GLY A 445 8.34 -1.79 55.87
N SER A 446 7.97 -2.54 56.91
CA SER A 446 8.33 -3.98 57.04
C SER A 446 7.70 -4.85 55.94
N GLU A 447 6.61 -4.40 55.33
CA GLU A 447 5.94 -5.05 54.22
C GLU A 447 6.64 -4.83 52.88
N GLY A 448 7.64 -3.95 52.83
CA GLY A 448 8.46 -3.65 51.67
C GLY A 448 8.37 -2.19 51.18
N SER A 449 9.14 -1.89 50.13
CA SER A 449 9.10 -0.58 49.49
C SER A 449 7.82 -0.36 48.70
N SER A 450 7.39 0.89 48.60
CA SER A 450 6.25 1.28 47.78
C SER A 450 6.53 1.06 46.27
N PRO A 451 5.58 0.46 45.51
CA PRO A 451 4.27 -0.02 45.92
C PRO A 451 4.28 -1.44 46.50
N ILE A 452 3.53 -1.68 47.59
CA ILE A 452 3.35 -2.99 48.22
C ILE A 452 2.21 -3.74 47.50
N ASP A 453 2.43 -4.99 47.10
CA ASP A 453 1.36 -5.84 46.53
C ASP A 453 0.57 -6.46 47.68
N ALA A 454 -0.68 -5.96 47.85
CA ALA A 454 -1.61 -6.48 48.86
C ALA A 454 -2.45 -7.67 48.37
N GLY A 455 -2.21 -8.18 47.15
CA GLY A 455 -3.03 -9.22 46.56
C GLY A 455 -4.54 -8.86 46.57
N ASN A 456 -5.40 -9.80 46.90
CA ASN A 456 -6.86 -9.57 46.99
C ASN A 456 -7.34 -9.11 48.38
N ALA A 457 -6.41 -8.62 49.22
CA ALA A 457 -6.77 -8.10 50.55
C ALA A 457 -7.60 -6.83 50.44
N ARG A 458 -8.32 -6.51 51.50
CA ARG A 458 -9.12 -5.27 51.65
C ARG A 458 -8.56 -4.33 52.71
N SER A 459 -7.50 -4.77 53.37
CA SER A 459 -6.71 -4.00 54.33
C SER A 459 -5.27 -4.45 54.26
N VAL A 460 -4.38 -3.56 54.65
CA VAL A 460 -2.97 -3.85 54.86
C VAL A 460 -2.49 -2.96 56.01
N ARG A 461 -1.68 -3.56 56.92
CA ARG A 461 -1.01 -2.82 57.99
C ARG A 461 0.46 -2.69 57.59
N ILE A 462 0.91 -1.45 57.45
CA ILE A 462 2.31 -1.13 57.17
C ILE A 462 2.99 -0.81 58.47
N GLU A 463 3.92 -1.69 58.88
CA GLU A 463 4.70 -1.57 60.12
C GLU A 463 6.08 -0.94 59.83
N GLY A 464 6.81 -0.57 60.87
CA GLY A 464 8.13 0.04 60.73
C GLY A 464 8.11 1.53 60.37
N LEU A 465 6.96 2.14 60.41
CA LEU A 465 6.82 3.58 60.17
C LEU A 465 7.22 4.40 61.38
N GLU A 466 7.83 5.55 61.15
CA GLU A 466 8.34 6.44 62.19
C GLU A 466 7.18 7.22 62.87
N ASN A 467 7.08 7.07 64.19
CA ASN A 467 6.08 7.80 64.96
C ASN A 467 6.28 9.32 64.83
N GLY A 468 5.18 10.05 64.68
CA GLY A 468 5.20 11.50 64.54
C GLY A 468 5.41 12.02 63.12
N VAL A 469 5.82 11.16 62.19
CA VAL A 469 5.98 11.51 60.76
C VAL A 469 4.66 11.35 60.03
N LEU A 470 4.30 12.33 59.19
CA LEU A 470 3.10 12.24 58.35
C LEU A 470 3.41 11.44 57.08
N TYR A 471 2.61 10.40 56.86
CA TYR A 471 2.68 9.57 55.64
C TYR A 471 1.40 9.78 54.80
N PHE A 472 1.55 9.68 53.49
CA PHE A 472 0.49 9.76 52.50
C PHE A 472 0.34 8.41 51.81
N PHE A 473 -0.90 8.00 51.58
CA PHE A 473 -1.22 6.67 51.06
C PHE A 473 -2.23 6.76 49.94
N ALA A 474 -2.05 5.92 48.91
CA ALA A 474 -3.01 5.70 47.82
C ALA A 474 -3.01 4.22 47.46
N VAL A 475 -4.10 3.75 46.82
CA VAL A 475 -4.24 2.35 46.44
C VAL A 475 -4.70 2.29 44.97
N GLU A 476 -4.11 1.43 44.18
CA GLU A 476 -4.57 1.06 42.85
C GLU A 476 -5.14 -0.36 42.84
N SER A 477 -6.02 -0.66 41.89
CA SER A 477 -6.43 -2.02 41.58
C SER A 477 -5.74 -2.51 40.30
N TYR A 478 -5.56 -3.81 40.16
CA TYR A 478 -5.07 -4.42 38.93
C TYR A 478 -5.87 -5.67 38.56
N ASP A 479 -5.93 -5.96 37.25
CA ASP A 479 -6.62 -7.11 36.72
C ASP A 479 -5.70 -8.33 36.53
N ARG A 480 -6.26 -9.42 36.03
CA ARG A 480 -5.53 -10.67 35.77
C ARG A 480 -4.47 -10.54 34.65
N PHE A 481 -4.54 -9.54 33.80
CA PHE A 481 -3.60 -9.28 32.72
C PHE A 481 -2.48 -8.32 33.13
N GLY A 482 -2.55 -7.80 34.37
CA GLY A 482 -1.61 -6.83 34.90
C GLY A 482 -1.92 -5.38 34.51
N ASN A 483 -3.07 -5.12 33.88
CA ASN A 483 -3.52 -3.76 33.66
C ASN A 483 -3.84 -3.12 35.01
N ARG A 484 -3.34 -1.92 35.22
CA ARG A 484 -3.56 -1.14 36.43
C ARG A 484 -4.64 -0.07 36.15
N SER A 485 -5.23 0.47 37.22
CA SER A 485 -6.11 1.64 37.07
C SER A 485 -5.31 2.78 36.45
N VAL A 486 -5.51 3.01 35.15
CA VAL A 486 -4.67 3.87 34.32
C VAL A 486 -4.72 5.30 34.80
N GLY A 487 -3.60 5.77 35.40
CA GLY A 487 -3.43 7.15 35.81
C GLY A 487 -4.24 7.60 37.03
N GLU A 488 -5.08 6.72 37.60
CA GLU A 488 -5.92 7.01 38.75
C GLU A 488 -5.60 6.11 39.94
N LEU A 489 -5.02 6.69 40.96
CA LEU A 489 -4.98 6.11 42.28
C LEU A 489 -6.29 6.44 43.01
N SER A 490 -6.58 5.70 44.08
CA SER A 490 -7.65 6.09 45.01
C SER A 490 -7.43 7.53 45.51
N ARG A 491 -8.46 8.13 46.06
CA ARG A 491 -8.25 9.39 46.80
C ARG A 491 -7.16 9.21 47.84
N GLU A 492 -6.15 10.08 47.83
CA GLU A 492 -5.07 10.08 48.80
C GLU A 492 -5.61 10.30 50.24
N VAL A 493 -5.10 9.51 51.17
CA VAL A 493 -5.33 9.70 52.59
C VAL A 493 -3.99 9.85 53.30
N SER A 494 -3.98 10.51 54.45
CA SER A 494 -2.78 10.67 55.26
C SER A 494 -3.01 10.23 56.68
N ALA A 495 -1.95 9.70 57.30
CA ALA A 495 -1.97 9.33 58.72
C ALA A 495 -0.57 9.54 59.34
N ARG A 496 -0.54 9.75 60.63
CA ARG A 496 0.65 9.94 61.39
C ARG A 496 0.72 8.81 62.44
N PRO A 497 1.62 7.85 62.34
CA PRO A 497 1.83 6.86 63.36
C PRO A 497 2.09 7.50 64.72
N MET A 498 1.51 6.99 65.77
CA MET A 498 1.72 7.47 67.13
C MET A 498 1.57 6.40 68.15
N ALA A 499 2.42 6.44 69.19
CA ALA A 499 2.23 5.61 70.37
C ALA A 499 0.99 6.09 71.12
N TRP A 500 -0.01 5.20 71.28
CA TRP A 500 -1.10 5.49 72.24
C TRP A 500 -0.49 5.60 73.61
N ARG A 501 -0.45 6.79 74.18
CA ARG A 501 -0.36 6.88 75.62
C ARG A 501 -1.66 6.32 76.18
N GLU A 502 -1.59 5.28 76.96
CA GLU A 502 -2.68 4.84 77.78
C GLU A 502 -3.14 6.05 78.62
N LEU A 503 -4.28 6.64 78.20
CA LEU A 503 -5.02 7.59 79.04
C LEU A 503 -5.86 6.81 80.04
N ASN A 504 -5.17 6.06 80.95
CA ASN A 504 -5.74 5.51 82.15
C ASN A 504 -4.62 5.26 83.11
N ASP A 505 -4.31 6.28 83.88
CA ASP A 505 -4.14 6.07 85.34
C ASP A 505 -4.43 7.36 86.09
N PRO A 506 -5.24 7.28 87.15
CA PRO A 506 -5.84 8.42 87.83
C PRO A 506 -4.87 9.24 88.63
#